data_2126e81afcc555bb7a6852785551bd87
#
_entry.id   2126e81afcc555bb7a6852785551bd87
#
_cell.length_a   1.000
_cell.length_b   1.000
_cell.length_c   1.000
_cell.angle_alpha   90.00
_cell.angle_beta   90.00
_cell.angle_gamma   90.00
#
_symmetry.space_group_name_H-M   'P 1'
#
loop_
_entity.id
_entity.type
_entity.pdbx_description
1 polymer ?
#
loop_
_entity_poly.entity_id
_entity_poly.type
_entity_poly.pdbx_seq_one_letter_code
_entity_poly.pdbx_strand_id
1 'polypeptide(L)'
;MKLWKRWTAAVLAAAMVLLLLAACGPSGPSAPDTPDKPGSSEPGKNPEDEKTEEQKKAAVVDALNMVRKNYGNNTPLELNEQACAFAKEMAQVQLDGVNGKYGENPSTNTDYIDACAKVRNKKVGEKASIGFGALQGAYPDANQFKKWAVKKWKDETEKPSAERNNALVKSDSATLVGVGVVQNTDEKTKDKYPIMVVVMTY
;
A
#
# COMPACT_ATOMS: atom_id res chain seq x y z
N MET A 1 -21.88 36.06 3.29
CA MET A 1 -20.78 35.42 4.03
C MET A 1 -20.17 34.20 3.31
N LYS A 2 -19.95 34.25 1.98
CA LYS A 2 -19.37 33.14 1.20
C LYS A 2 -18.04 33.48 0.48
N LEU A 3 -17.57 34.72 0.56
CA LEU A 3 -16.36 35.17 -0.14
C LEU A 3 -15.07 35.07 0.70
N TRP A 4 -15.16 35.02 2.01
CA TRP A 4 -13.97 35.02 2.88
C TRP A 4 -13.23 33.67 2.95
N LYS A 5 -13.92 32.56 2.71
CA LYS A 5 -13.28 31.21 2.72
C LYS A 5 -12.42 30.90 1.51
N ARG A 6 -12.50 31.70 0.44
CA ARG A 6 -11.70 31.49 -0.79
C ARG A 6 -10.32 32.19 -0.76
N TRP A 7 -10.13 33.14 0.13
CA TRP A 7 -8.86 33.90 0.21
C TRP A 7 -7.81 33.26 1.10
N THR A 8 -8.21 32.46 2.08
CA THR A 8 -7.27 31.76 2.99
C THR A 8 -6.53 30.61 2.28
N ALA A 9 -7.14 29.95 1.28
CA ALA A 9 -6.49 28.88 0.53
C ALA A 9 -5.43 29.38 -0.45
N ALA A 10 -5.61 30.60 -1.00
CA ALA A 10 -4.66 31.18 -1.97
C ALA A 10 -3.37 31.70 -1.29
N VAL A 11 -3.45 32.13 -0.03
CA VAL A 11 -2.27 32.66 0.70
C VAL A 11 -1.35 31.53 1.15
N LEU A 12 -1.88 30.35 1.50
CA LEU A 12 -1.06 29.20 1.90
C LEU A 12 -0.28 28.58 0.72
N ALA A 13 -0.83 28.62 -0.50
CA ALA A 13 -0.14 28.09 -1.68
C ALA A 13 1.04 28.98 -2.12
N ALA A 14 0.98 30.28 -1.87
CA ALA A 14 2.05 31.21 -2.22
C ALA A 14 3.26 31.12 -1.28
N ALA A 15 3.07 30.70 -0.01
CA ALA A 15 4.14 30.58 0.96
C ALA A 15 5.04 29.36 0.73
N MET A 16 4.56 28.29 0.11
CA MET A 16 5.37 27.10 -0.17
C MET A 16 6.29 27.25 -1.40
N VAL A 17 5.96 28.12 -2.34
CA VAL A 17 6.79 28.33 -3.54
C VAL A 17 8.04 29.19 -3.24
N LEU A 18 8.01 30.01 -2.20
CA LEU A 18 9.14 30.90 -1.84
C LEU A 18 10.27 30.19 -1.07
N LEU A 19 10.04 29.00 -0.53
CA LEU A 19 11.07 28.24 0.21
C LEU A 19 11.98 27.39 -0.69
N LEU A 20 11.65 27.23 -1.98
CA LEU A 20 12.43 26.43 -2.93
C LEU A 20 13.47 27.22 -3.75
N LEU A 21 13.54 28.57 -3.61
CA LEU A 21 14.43 29.43 -4.38
C LEU A 21 15.67 29.95 -3.63
N ALA A 22 15.89 29.51 -2.38
CA ALA A 22 17.00 30.00 -1.54
C ALA A 22 18.27 29.11 -1.53
N ALA A 23 18.39 28.14 -2.45
CA ALA A 23 19.50 27.18 -2.50
C ALA A 23 20.42 27.30 -3.72
N CYS A 24 20.55 28.50 -4.33
CA CYS A 24 21.60 28.76 -5.32
C CYS A 24 22.46 29.94 -4.89
N GLY A 25 23.54 29.68 -4.17
CA GLY A 25 24.61 30.66 -3.89
C GLY A 25 25.72 30.58 -4.96
N PRO A 26 26.42 31.71 -5.25
CA PRO A 26 27.33 31.80 -6.38
C PRO A 26 28.71 31.18 -6.15
N SER A 27 29.24 30.63 -7.20
CA SER A 27 30.55 29.99 -7.33
C SER A 27 31.69 30.97 -7.11
N GLY A 28 32.65 30.61 -6.25
CA GLY A 28 33.96 31.26 -6.14
C GLY A 28 35.05 30.45 -6.90
N PRO A 29 36.21 31.05 -7.19
CA PRO A 29 37.09 30.60 -8.28
C PRO A 29 38.04 29.43 -7.95
N SER A 30 38.38 28.76 -9.01
CA SER A 30 39.19 27.54 -9.16
C SER A 30 40.59 27.60 -8.56
N ALA A 31 41.07 26.49 -7.99
CA ALA A 31 42.49 26.13 -7.85
C ALA A 31 42.73 24.71 -8.35
N PRO A 32 43.99 24.32 -8.75
CA PRO A 32 44.24 23.48 -9.87
C PRO A 32 44.32 21.96 -9.64
N ASP A 33 44.20 21.25 -10.73
CA ASP A 33 44.24 19.82 -11.02
C ASP A 33 45.07 18.91 -10.09
N THR A 34 44.43 17.84 -9.63
CA THR A 34 45.07 16.60 -9.20
C THR A 34 44.45 15.42 -9.95
N PRO A 35 45.23 14.42 -10.41
CA PRO A 35 44.82 13.48 -11.44
C PRO A 35 43.82 12.41 -10.99
N ASP A 36 42.99 12.04 -11.93
CA ASP A 36 41.93 11.03 -11.95
C ASP A 36 42.19 9.77 -11.14
N LYS A 37 41.27 9.50 -10.22
CA LYS A 37 41.00 8.18 -9.67
C LYS A 37 39.74 7.65 -10.35
N PRO A 38 39.75 6.42 -10.92
CA PRO A 38 38.56 5.89 -11.58
C PRO A 38 37.39 5.81 -10.61
N GLY A 39 36.36 6.56 -10.89
CA GLY A 39 35.11 6.57 -10.12
C GLY A 39 34.48 5.18 -10.16
N SER A 40 34.44 4.52 -9.02
CA SER A 40 33.55 3.40 -8.77
C SER A 40 32.12 3.96 -8.81
N SER A 41 31.42 3.73 -9.92
CA SER A 41 30.00 3.96 -10.01
C SER A 41 29.30 2.93 -9.10
N GLU A 42 28.89 3.33 -7.91
CA GLU A 42 27.94 2.56 -7.13
C GLU A 42 26.67 2.35 -7.98
N PRO A 43 26.14 1.10 -8.05
CA PRO A 43 24.89 0.86 -8.74
C PRO A 43 23.83 1.78 -8.12
N GLY A 44 23.21 2.63 -8.94
CA GLY A 44 22.22 3.59 -8.48
C GLY A 44 21.13 2.90 -7.67
N LYS A 45 21.02 3.27 -6.40
CA LYS A 45 19.91 2.85 -5.53
C LYS A 45 18.59 3.29 -6.18
N ASN A 46 17.68 2.36 -6.31
CA ASN A 46 16.33 2.66 -6.78
C ASN A 46 15.69 3.64 -5.77
N PRO A 47 15.09 4.77 -6.20
CA PRO A 47 14.42 5.73 -5.30
C PRO A 47 13.35 5.11 -4.39
N GLU A 48 12.83 3.95 -4.74
CA GLU A 48 11.89 3.17 -3.92
C GLU A 48 12.55 2.54 -2.68
N ASP A 49 13.86 2.28 -2.73
CA ASP A 49 14.59 1.66 -1.61
C ASP A 49 14.88 2.67 -0.47
N GLU A 50 14.73 3.97 -0.74
CA GLU A 50 14.95 5.03 0.25
C GLU A 50 13.70 5.39 1.07
N LYS A 51 12.51 4.91 0.65
CA LYS A 51 11.27 5.19 1.37
C LYS A 51 11.18 4.39 2.68
N THR A 52 10.74 5.06 3.75
CA THR A 52 10.41 4.37 5.01
C THR A 52 9.19 3.45 4.82
N GLU A 53 8.97 2.51 5.76
CA GLU A 53 7.80 1.63 5.71
C GLU A 53 6.49 2.42 5.77
N GLU A 54 6.43 3.51 6.53
CA GLU A 54 5.27 4.40 6.60
C GLU A 54 5.02 5.10 5.27
N GLN A 55 6.07 5.58 4.59
CA GLN A 55 5.95 6.20 3.27
C GLN A 55 5.48 5.19 2.21
N LYS A 56 5.94 3.94 2.28
CA LYS A 56 5.49 2.87 1.39
C LYS A 56 4.02 2.53 1.64
N LYS A 57 3.59 2.42 2.89
CA LYS A 57 2.18 2.20 3.23
C LYS A 57 1.29 3.36 2.77
N ALA A 58 1.73 4.60 2.97
CA ALA A 58 1.01 5.79 2.49
C ALA A 58 0.85 5.77 0.97
N ALA A 59 1.91 5.44 0.22
CA ALA A 59 1.85 5.31 -1.24
C ALA A 59 0.85 4.23 -1.71
N VAL A 60 0.73 3.12 -0.98
CA VAL A 60 -0.29 2.09 -1.24
C VAL A 60 -1.70 2.66 -1.07
N VAL A 61 -1.93 3.43 0.01
CA VAL A 61 -3.23 4.06 0.27
C VAL A 61 -3.58 5.10 -0.77
N ASP A 62 -2.62 5.94 -1.18
CA ASP A 62 -2.80 6.93 -2.23
C ASP A 62 -3.16 6.28 -3.57
N ALA A 63 -2.45 5.22 -3.96
CA ALA A 63 -2.74 4.45 -5.16
C ALA A 63 -4.14 3.83 -5.13
N LEU A 64 -4.55 3.28 -3.98
CA LEU A 64 -5.89 2.73 -3.79
C LEU A 64 -6.96 3.82 -3.89
N ASN A 65 -6.77 4.95 -3.21
CA ASN A 65 -7.69 6.09 -3.25
C ASN A 65 -7.84 6.67 -4.66
N MET A 66 -6.75 6.77 -5.42
CA MET A 66 -6.80 7.18 -6.82
C MET A 66 -7.65 6.22 -7.66
N VAL A 67 -7.50 4.91 -7.48
CA VAL A 67 -8.29 3.91 -8.22
C VAL A 67 -9.75 3.95 -7.78
N ARG A 68 -10.03 4.06 -6.47
CA ARG A 68 -11.39 4.24 -5.94
C ARG A 68 -12.11 5.39 -6.61
N LYS A 69 -11.47 6.56 -6.67
CA LYS A 69 -12.01 7.76 -7.33
C LYS A 69 -12.28 7.54 -8.82
N ASN A 70 -11.39 6.87 -9.52
CA ASN A 70 -11.56 6.54 -10.96
C ASN A 70 -12.74 5.60 -11.22
N TYR A 71 -13.16 4.84 -10.23
CA TYR A 71 -14.34 3.96 -10.28
C TYR A 71 -15.59 4.55 -9.61
N GLY A 72 -15.60 5.87 -9.40
CA GLY A 72 -16.76 6.60 -8.89
C GLY A 72 -16.90 6.63 -7.37
N ASN A 73 -15.95 6.05 -6.62
CA ASN A 73 -15.95 6.10 -5.17
C ASN A 73 -15.14 7.31 -4.68
N ASN A 74 -15.82 8.32 -4.16
CA ASN A 74 -15.20 9.55 -3.68
C ASN A 74 -14.93 9.56 -2.16
N THR A 75 -15.18 8.45 -1.47
CA THR A 75 -14.86 8.30 -0.05
C THR A 75 -13.40 7.88 0.10
N PRO A 76 -12.50 8.76 0.58
CA PRO A 76 -11.10 8.40 0.76
C PRO A 76 -10.95 7.42 1.93
N LEU A 77 -9.96 6.57 1.83
CA LEU A 77 -9.50 5.70 2.92
C LEU A 77 -8.39 6.43 3.69
N GLU A 78 -8.46 6.36 5.00
CA GLU A 78 -7.42 6.86 5.90
C GLU A 78 -6.64 5.70 6.53
N LEU A 79 -5.31 5.82 6.55
CA LEU A 79 -4.45 4.82 7.18
C LEU A 79 -4.72 4.79 8.70
N ASN A 80 -4.92 3.59 9.24
CA ASN A 80 -5.22 3.39 10.65
C ASN A 80 -4.28 2.36 11.27
N GLU A 81 -3.65 2.66 12.40
CA GLU A 81 -2.65 1.81 13.05
C GLU A 81 -3.21 0.46 13.50
N GLN A 82 -4.41 0.43 14.07
CA GLN A 82 -5.05 -0.82 14.49
C GLN A 82 -5.41 -1.68 13.28
N ALA A 83 -5.88 -1.05 12.20
CA ALA A 83 -6.10 -1.73 10.92
C ALA A 83 -4.80 -2.29 10.34
N CYS A 84 -3.68 -1.55 10.45
CA CYS A 84 -2.36 -2.03 10.01
C CYS A 84 -1.89 -3.24 10.82
N ALA A 85 -2.13 -3.26 12.14
CA ALA A 85 -1.81 -4.42 12.97
C ALA A 85 -2.59 -5.65 12.52
N PHE A 86 -3.89 -5.53 12.24
CA PHE A 86 -4.70 -6.64 11.75
C PHE A 86 -4.32 -7.07 10.33
N ALA A 87 -4.00 -6.12 9.46
CA ALA A 87 -3.49 -6.42 8.12
C ALA A 87 -2.15 -7.17 8.19
N LYS A 88 -1.27 -6.85 9.15
CA LYS A 88 -0.02 -7.58 9.38
C LYS A 88 -0.26 -9.00 9.86
N GLU A 89 -1.21 -9.22 10.77
CA GLU A 89 -1.61 -10.58 11.18
C GLU A 89 -2.15 -11.37 9.97
N MET A 90 -2.99 -10.76 9.14
CA MET A 90 -3.48 -11.40 7.93
C MET A 90 -2.35 -11.71 6.95
N ALA A 91 -1.37 -10.81 6.81
CA ALA A 91 -0.19 -11.05 5.96
C ALA A 91 0.61 -12.25 6.45
N GLN A 92 0.74 -12.44 7.78
CA GLN A 92 1.39 -13.62 8.33
C GLN A 92 0.60 -14.90 8.01
N VAL A 93 -0.72 -14.90 8.15
CA VAL A 93 -1.55 -16.07 7.80
C VAL A 93 -1.42 -16.41 6.30
N GLN A 94 -1.41 -15.40 5.43
CA GLN A 94 -1.22 -15.61 3.99
C GLN A 94 0.18 -16.15 3.68
N LEU A 95 1.21 -15.63 4.33
CA LEU A 95 2.59 -16.11 4.17
C LEU A 95 2.76 -17.53 4.68
N ASP A 96 2.19 -17.86 5.83
CA ASP A 96 2.18 -19.22 6.38
C ASP A 96 1.53 -20.21 5.37
N GLY A 97 0.47 -19.77 4.67
CA GLY A 97 -0.15 -20.54 3.60
C GLY A 97 0.79 -20.79 2.42
N VAL A 98 1.49 -19.76 1.97
CA VAL A 98 2.48 -19.85 0.87
C VAL A 98 3.65 -20.76 1.25
N ASN A 99 4.07 -20.72 2.51
CA ASN A 99 5.18 -21.54 3.04
C ASN A 99 4.76 -22.98 3.37
N GLY A 100 3.52 -23.37 3.04
CA GLY A 100 3.05 -24.76 3.14
C GLY A 100 2.58 -25.20 4.53
N LYS A 101 2.47 -24.29 5.51
CA LYS A 101 1.98 -24.60 6.87
C LYS A 101 0.59 -25.27 6.85
N TYR A 102 -0.23 -24.95 5.89
CA TYR A 102 -1.60 -25.47 5.75
C TYR A 102 -1.73 -26.48 4.58
N GLY A 103 -0.61 -27.07 4.14
CA GLY A 103 -0.57 -28.03 3.03
C GLY A 103 -0.50 -27.35 1.68
N GLU A 104 -0.58 -28.17 0.60
CA GLU A 104 -0.42 -27.72 -0.78
C GLU A 104 -1.55 -26.79 -1.25
N ASN A 105 -2.75 -26.98 -0.70
CA ASN A 105 -3.92 -26.18 -1.07
C ASN A 105 -4.55 -25.51 0.16
N PRO A 106 -3.95 -24.41 0.66
CA PRO A 106 -4.42 -23.75 1.88
C PRO A 106 -5.87 -23.27 1.79
N SER A 107 -6.36 -22.90 0.60
CA SER A 107 -7.74 -22.41 0.43
C SER A 107 -8.83 -23.43 0.77
N THR A 108 -8.51 -24.73 0.82
CA THR A 108 -9.40 -25.82 1.22
C THR A 108 -9.11 -26.35 2.63
N ASN A 109 -8.08 -25.86 3.29
CA ASN A 109 -7.70 -26.26 4.63
C ASN A 109 -8.51 -25.49 5.69
N THR A 110 -9.18 -26.19 6.58
CA THR A 110 -10.05 -25.61 7.62
C THR A 110 -9.26 -24.67 8.55
N ASP A 111 -8.07 -25.06 8.99
CA ASP A 111 -7.24 -24.25 9.90
C ASP A 111 -6.82 -22.93 9.25
N TYR A 112 -6.54 -22.92 7.94
CA TYR A 112 -6.25 -21.70 7.20
C TYR A 112 -7.49 -20.81 7.08
N ILE A 113 -8.64 -21.39 6.75
CA ILE A 113 -9.91 -20.67 6.64
C ILE A 113 -10.26 -20.01 7.98
N ASP A 114 -10.13 -20.77 9.08
CA ASP A 114 -10.40 -20.30 10.44
C ASP A 114 -9.41 -19.21 10.86
N ALA A 115 -8.12 -19.36 10.55
CA ALA A 115 -7.12 -18.33 10.83
C ALA A 115 -7.45 -17.02 10.08
N CYS A 116 -7.81 -17.09 8.82
CA CYS A 116 -8.26 -15.93 8.04
C CYS A 116 -9.54 -15.31 8.62
N ALA A 117 -10.53 -16.14 8.99
CA ALA A 117 -11.78 -15.69 9.58
C ALA A 117 -11.55 -14.97 10.93
N LYS A 118 -10.67 -15.52 11.78
CA LYS A 118 -10.30 -14.91 13.06
C LYS A 118 -9.76 -13.49 12.89
N VAL A 119 -8.90 -13.25 11.93
CA VAL A 119 -8.38 -11.90 11.67
C VAL A 119 -9.47 -10.99 11.08
N ARG A 120 -10.24 -11.48 10.10
CA ARG A 120 -11.33 -10.72 9.48
C ARG A 120 -12.44 -10.29 10.45
N ASN A 121 -12.66 -11.06 11.49
CA ASN A 121 -13.69 -10.76 12.51
C ASN A 121 -13.24 -9.69 13.51
N LYS A 122 -11.97 -9.27 13.48
CA LYS A 122 -11.48 -8.16 14.31
C LYS A 122 -12.05 -6.84 13.81
N LYS A 123 -12.41 -5.97 14.75
CA LYS A 123 -12.99 -4.66 14.47
C LYS A 123 -11.99 -3.55 14.76
N VAL A 124 -12.05 -2.49 13.95
CA VAL A 124 -11.38 -1.21 14.21
C VAL A 124 -12.44 -0.27 14.80
N GLY A 125 -12.40 -0.06 16.11
CA GLY A 125 -13.55 0.49 16.83
C GLY A 125 -14.78 -0.40 16.63
N GLU A 126 -15.86 0.19 16.15
CA GLU A 126 -17.09 -0.56 15.83
C GLU A 126 -17.12 -1.11 14.38
N LYS A 127 -16.13 -0.77 13.54
CA LYS A 127 -16.11 -1.13 12.14
C LYS A 127 -15.57 -2.54 11.93
N ALA A 128 -16.34 -3.38 11.25
CA ALA A 128 -15.90 -4.69 10.79
C ALA A 128 -15.09 -4.57 9.50
N SER A 129 -14.22 -5.55 9.24
CA SER A 129 -13.51 -5.65 7.97
C SER A 129 -14.49 -5.83 6.81
N ILE A 130 -14.37 -4.98 5.80
CA ILE A 130 -15.22 -4.98 4.60
C ILE A 130 -14.56 -5.81 3.50
N GLY A 131 -13.26 -5.66 3.32
CA GLY A 131 -12.52 -6.39 2.29
C GLY A 131 -11.04 -6.48 2.56
N PHE A 132 -10.37 -7.41 1.89
CA PHE A 132 -8.93 -7.47 1.90
C PHE A 132 -8.37 -7.96 0.57
N GLY A 133 -7.13 -7.59 0.28
CA GLY A 133 -6.33 -8.10 -0.81
C GLY A 133 -4.94 -8.46 -0.33
N ALA A 134 -4.38 -9.54 -0.86
CA ALA A 134 -3.02 -9.99 -0.56
C ALA A 134 -2.18 -9.98 -1.84
N LEU A 135 -0.94 -9.53 -1.72
CA LEU A 135 0.04 -9.50 -2.79
C LEU A 135 1.37 -10.06 -2.31
N GLN A 136 1.98 -10.88 -3.15
CA GLN A 136 3.26 -11.53 -2.88
C GLN A 136 4.36 -10.84 -3.69
N GLY A 137 5.43 -10.46 -3.04
CA GLY A 137 6.65 -10.01 -3.71
C GLY A 137 6.78 -8.52 -3.97
N ALA A 138 5.73 -7.70 -3.82
CA ALA A 138 5.81 -6.25 -4.00
C ALA A 138 4.69 -5.51 -3.26
N TYR A 139 4.87 -4.22 -3.05
CA TYR A 139 3.80 -3.34 -2.61
C TYR A 139 2.77 -3.16 -3.75
N PRO A 140 1.46 -3.23 -3.48
CA PRO A 140 0.44 -3.02 -4.49
C PRO A 140 0.43 -1.56 -4.97
N ASP A 141 0.26 -1.40 -6.28
CA ASP A 141 0.15 -0.12 -6.98
C ASP A 141 -1.24 0.08 -7.61
N ALA A 142 -1.42 1.20 -8.29
CA ALA A 142 -2.67 1.53 -8.97
C ALA A 142 -3.07 0.48 -10.04
N ASN A 143 -2.11 -0.16 -10.71
CA ASN A 143 -2.41 -1.18 -11.72
C ASN A 143 -2.94 -2.44 -11.07
N GLN A 144 -2.41 -2.83 -9.90
CA GLN A 144 -2.91 -3.96 -9.14
C GLN A 144 -4.34 -3.73 -8.66
N PHE A 145 -4.64 -2.56 -8.10
CA PHE A 145 -6.01 -2.23 -7.69
C PHE A 145 -6.98 -2.15 -8.86
N LYS A 146 -6.55 -1.63 -10.03
CA LYS A 146 -7.35 -1.67 -11.27
C LYS A 146 -7.66 -3.11 -11.69
N LYS A 147 -6.70 -4.02 -11.63
CA LYS A 147 -6.93 -5.45 -11.93
C LYS A 147 -7.98 -6.04 -11.00
N TRP A 148 -7.93 -5.75 -9.71
CA TRP A 148 -8.94 -6.20 -8.75
C TRP A 148 -10.34 -5.64 -9.07
N ALA A 149 -10.43 -4.36 -9.42
CA ALA A 149 -11.70 -3.74 -9.79
C ALA A 149 -12.29 -4.34 -11.07
N VAL A 150 -11.45 -4.59 -12.09
CA VAL A 150 -11.90 -5.17 -13.38
C VAL A 150 -12.33 -6.63 -13.21
N LYS A 151 -11.69 -7.39 -12.32
CA LYS A 151 -12.00 -8.80 -12.11
C LYS A 151 -13.48 -9.02 -11.77
N LYS A 152 -14.12 -8.10 -11.05
CA LYS A 152 -15.56 -8.19 -10.74
C LYS A 152 -16.46 -8.27 -11.97
N TRP A 153 -16.16 -7.49 -13.01
CA TRP A 153 -17.02 -7.45 -14.21
C TRP A 153 -16.83 -8.64 -15.15
N LYS A 154 -15.70 -9.35 -15.00
CA LYS A 154 -15.44 -10.56 -15.79
C LYS A 154 -15.98 -11.83 -15.14
N ASP A 155 -15.98 -11.87 -13.79
CA ASP A 155 -16.22 -13.10 -13.02
C ASP A 155 -17.48 -12.98 -12.15
N GLU A 156 -18.61 -12.49 -12.71
CA GLU A 156 -19.90 -12.47 -11.99
C GLU A 156 -20.35 -13.85 -11.48
N THR A 157 -19.76 -14.92 -12.00
CA THR A 157 -20.02 -16.30 -11.60
C THR A 157 -19.19 -16.76 -10.40
N GLU A 158 -18.08 -16.08 -10.06
CA GLU A 158 -17.21 -16.41 -8.92
C GLU A 158 -17.39 -15.40 -7.76
N LYS A 159 -18.60 -15.23 -7.30
CA LYS A 159 -19.02 -14.20 -6.34
C LYS A 159 -18.12 -14.01 -5.09
N PRO A 160 -17.68 -15.05 -4.33
CA PRO A 160 -17.00 -14.79 -3.06
C PRO A 160 -15.63 -14.11 -3.19
N SER A 161 -14.85 -14.41 -4.25
CA SER A 161 -13.55 -13.78 -4.45
C SER A 161 -13.67 -12.41 -5.13
N ALA A 162 -14.62 -12.25 -6.04
CA ALA A 162 -14.92 -10.99 -6.70
C ALA A 162 -15.45 -9.93 -5.70
N GLU A 163 -16.32 -10.32 -4.77
CA GLU A 163 -16.83 -9.43 -3.73
C GLU A 163 -15.73 -8.92 -2.81
N ARG A 164 -14.81 -9.78 -2.37
CA ARG A 164 -13.69 -9.39 -1.51
C ARG A 164 -12.75 -8.38 -2.18
N ASN A 165 -12.35 -8.65 -3.40
CA ASN A 165 -11.45 -7.78 -4.16
C ASN A 165 -12.12 -6.45 -4.52
N ASN A 166 -13.43 -6.50 -4.79
CA ASN A 166 -14.18 -5.31 -5.13
C ASN A 166 -14.49 -4.43 -3.92
N ALA A 167 -14.62 -4.99 -2.73
CA ALA A 167 -14.84 -4.22 -1.51
C ALA A 167 -13.70 -3.22 -1.23
N LEU A 168 -12.45 -3.54 -1.61
CA LEU A 168 -11.32 -2.61 -1.54
C LEU A 168 -11.55 -1.34 -2.37
N VAL A 169 -12.12 -1.48 -3.57
CA VAL A 169 -12.21 -0.39 -4.53
C VAL A 169 -13.57 0.30 -4.50
N LYS A 170 -14.66 -0.44 -4.32
CA LYS A 170 -16.02 0.08 -4.55
C LYS A 170 -16.87 0.30 -3.31
N SER A 171 -16.47 -0.19 -2.14
CA SER A 171 -17.26 0.02 -0.93
C SER A 171 -17.22 1.48 -0.47
N ASP A 172 -18.38 2.15 -0.50
CA ASP A 172 -18.53 3.53 0.00
C ASP A 172 -18.54 3.59 1.53
N SER A 173 -18.84 2.48 2.20
CA SER A 173 -18.81 2.38 3.66
C SER A 173 -17.40 2.23 4.24
N ALA A 174 -16.41 1.82 3.43
CA ALA A 174 -15.04 1.76 3.85
C ALA A 174 -14.43 3.16 3.97
N THR A 175 -13.93 3.49 5.15
CA THR A 175 -13.27 4.78 5.44
C THR A 175 -11.87 4.60 6.04
N LEU A 176 -11.56 3.43 6.60
CA LEU A 176 -10.26 3.12 7.18
C LEU A 176 -9.58 2.01 6.41
N VAL A 177 -8.25 2.06 6.38
CA VAL A 177 -7.44 1.03 5.73
C VAL A 177 -6.21 0.69 6.59
N GLY A 178 -5.88 -0.59 6.62
CA GLY A 178 -4.63 -1.11 7.14
C GLY A 178 -3.78 -1.70 6.03
N VAL A 179 -2.49 -1.44 6.07
CA VAL A 179 -1.49 -2.07 5.21
C VAL A 179 -0.53 -2.84 6.12
N GLY A 180 -0.51 -4.15 5.95
CA GLY A 180 0.35 -5.07 6.70
C GLY A 180 1.42 -5.66 5.80
N VAL A 181 2.67 -5.67 6.27
CA VAL A 181 3.81 -6.23 5.54
C VAL A 181 4.53 -7.23 6.43
N VAL A 182 4.86 -8.39 5.85
CA VAL A 182 5.66 -9.43 6.50
C VAL A 182 6.76 -9.87 5.56
N GLN A 183 8.00 -9.86 6.06
CA GLN A 183 9.15 -10.41 5.36
C GLN A 183 9.10 -11.94 5.38
N ASN A 184 9.39 -12.54 4.24
CA ASN A 184 9.51 -14.00 4.15
C ASN A 184 10.94 -14.44 4.48
N THR A 185 11.09 -15.24 5.52
CA THR A 185 12.38 -15.81 5.95
C THR A 185 12.51 -17.30 5.66
N ASP A 186 11.50 -17.93 5.04
CA ASP A 186 11.55 -19.34 4.67
C ASP A 186 12.51 -19.56 3.50
N GLU A 187 13.54 -20.38 3.71
CA GLU A 187 14.62 -20.61 2.74
C GLU A 187 14.15 -21.20 1.40
N LYS A 188 12.99 -21.86 1.37
CA LYS A 188 12.46 -22.50 0.16
C LYS A 188 11.63 -21.54 -0.71
N THR A 189 11.08 -20.49 -0.09
CA THR A 189 10.07 -19.64 -0.74
C THR A 189 10.46 -18.16 -0.80
N LYS A 190 11.43 -17.71 0.02
CA LYS A 190 11.80 -16.28 0.15
C LYS A 190 12.24 -15.63 -1.18
N ASP A 191 12.95 -16.36 -2.05
CA ASP A 191 13.42 -15.82 -3.32
C ASP A 191 12.27 -15.57 -4.30
N LYS A 192 11.23 -16.40 -4.23
CA LYS A 192 10.03 -16.28 -5.06
C LYS A 192 9.02 -15.29 -4.46
N TYR A 193 8.92 -15.24 -3.15
CA TYR A 193 7.94 -14.45 -2.40
C TYR A 193 8.63 -13.71 -1.25
N PRO A 194 9.48 -12.69 -1.53
CA PRO A 194 10.30 -12.04 -0.50
C PRO A 194 9.47 -11.31 0.56
N ILE A 195 8.32 -10.78 0.19
CA ILE A 195 7.38 -10.13 1.11
C ILE A 195 5.94 -10.57 0.85
N MET A 196 5.12 -10.51 1.88
CA MET A 196 3.67 -10.58 1.80
C MET A 196 3.09 -9.25 2.23
N VAL A 197 2.32 -8.61 1.35
CA VAL A 197 1.60 -7.37 1.64
C VAL A 197 0.11 -7.65 1.65
N VAL A 198 -0.58 -7.23 2.70
CA VAL A 198 -2.03 -7.31 2.79
C VAL A 198 -2.60 -5.91 3.02
N VAL A 199 -3.67 -5.61 2.29
CA VAL A 199 -4.48 -4.40 2.47
C VAL A 199 -5.85 -4.83 2.99
N MET A 200 -6.31 -4.25 4.10
CA MET A 200 -7.63 -4.51 4.70
C MET A 200 -8.39 -3.20 4.85
N THR A 201 -9.68 -3.19 4.52
CA THR A 201 -10.56 -2.02 4.65
C THR A 201 -11.66 -2.22 5.69
N TYR A 202 -12.04 -1.12 6.35
CA TYR A 202 -13.01 -1.09 7.45
C TYR A 202 -13.98 0.08 7.32
#